data_5db423ea0de9a72ee9eb428ab7e65620
#
_entry.id   5db423ea0de9a72ee9eb428ab7e65620
#
_cell.length_a   1.000
_cell.length_b   1.000
_cell.length_c   1.000
_cell.angle_alpha   90.00
_cell.angle_beta   90.00
_cell.angle_gamma   90.00
#
_symmetry.space_group_name_H-M   'P 1'
#
loop_
_entity.id
_entity.type
_entity.pdbx_description
1 polymer ?
#
loop_
_entity_poly.entity_id
_entity_poly.type
_entity_poly.pdbx_seq_one_letter_code
_entity_poly.pdbx_strand_id
1 'polypeptide(L)'
;MAIGTILSRITGVGRIVALTYALNTGGAADAYNLANTTPNIITDIVIGGVLSATFVPVFVDRLSTRRGDEAWRAISAVTTATIALLAAATVAFWFLTPSIIHLYTVTNHDADRVAQQQVAIGLLRWFVPQLACYGLIGLFTALLNARRKFAAPMFVPIANNLVVIGVLLWFHALVPHPSLAAIQHQHRALVLLGLGTTLGVVVQAALLLPSLLRARLHLSFLWEPAHEAVRTIVRLASWTFGFVLSNQVALVVILALADGVRPPGAVSAYTYAYTFFQLPYGVVAVSVMSAVTPSLSAHWARHDTTGFRRRLAYGLRAMLAIIIPSAVGMLILARPLIDLVLAHGTNTVADASSTAAALAMFSLGLPGFCVFLYMVRVLQSMQDTRTAFFLYLVENAVNVVAGVLLVGPLGVRGLALSISIAYTVAAVLAVRVIGGRISGVGGEALVRPLRRVAVATLVMAVATVLAVSVSDADHGAALLGRVVLALAAGALAYVATAVVLGGRDARRARAGRRPGVLDRPAPYREATGAGPEGDHRQVRPAPVAPFRDRLDDEGGPPPVRHLRPVDSESRVDEEDVHGPGPGSHR
;
A
#
# COMPACT_ATOMS: atom_id res chain seq x y z
N MET A 1 11.05 -10.70 9.28
CA MET A 1 10.02 -9.89 8.59
C MET A 1 9.41 -10.63 7.40
N ALA A 2 10.14 -11.02 6.37
CA ALA A 2 9.59 -11.67 5.17
C ALA A 2 8.74 -12.92 5.46
N ILE A 3 9.19 -13.80 6.37
CA ILE A 3 8.46 -15.04 6.72
C ILE A 3 7.06 -14.75 7.27
N GLY A 4 6.93 -13.81 8.21
CA GLY A 4 5.61 -13.45 8.78
C GLY A 4 4.66 -12.88 7.72
N THR A 5 5.17 -12.05 6.81
CA THR A 5 4.38 -11.51 5.70
C THR A 5 3.93 -12.61 4.74
N ILE A 6 4.81 -13.54 4.39
CA ILE A 6 4.48 -14.67 3.49
C ILE A 6 3.42 -15.58 4.15
N LEU A 7 3.60 -15.96 5.41
CA LEU A 7 2.63 -16.80 6.14
C LEU A 7 1.27 -16.10 6.28
N SER A 8 1.26 -14.80 6.56
CA SER A 8 0.02 -14.01 6.61
C SER A 8 -0.70 -13.99 5.25
N ARG A 9 0.05 -13.92 4.13
CA ARG A 9 -0.53 -13.96 2.79
C ARG A 9 -1.09 -15.35 2.45
N ILE A 10 -0.36 -16.42 2.78
CA ILE A 10 -0.82 -17.81 2.59
C ILE A 10 -2.10 -18.08 3.39
N THR A 11 -2.13 -17.70 4.67
CA THR A 11 -3.33 -17.87 5.49
C THR A 11 -4.49 -16.98 5.01
N GLY A 12 -4.19 -15.82 4.44
CA GLY A 12 -5.20 -14.95 3.80
C GLY A 12 -5.84 -15.61 2.57
N VAL A 13 -5.04 -16.30 1.73
CA VAL A 13 -5.58 -17.12 0.62
C VAL A 13 -6.41 -18.27 1.18
N GLY A 14 -5.92 -18.97 2.22
CA GLY A 14 -6.69 -20.03 2.90
C GLY A 14 -8.05 -19.54 3.44
N ARG A 15 -8.12 -18.30 3.92
CA ARG A 15 -9.39 -17.67 4.31
C ARG A 15 -10.34 -17.49 3.12
N ILE A 16 -9.84 -17.10 1.94
CA ILE A 16 -10.68 -16.98 0.72
C ILE A 16 -11.19 -18.35 0.30
N VAL A 17 -10.33 -19.39 0.34
CA VAL A 17 -10.75 -20.78 0.07
C VAL A 17 -11.87 -21.21 1.02
N ALA A 18 -11.71 -20.97 2.32
CA ALA A 18 -12.75 -21.27 3.30
C ALA A 18 -14.04 -20.48 3.05
N LEU A 19 -13.91 -19.22 2.58
CA LEU A 19 -15.06 -18.35 2.30
C LEU A 19 -15.84 -18.85 1.07
N THR A 20 -15.15 -19.19 -0.03
CA THR A 20 -15.79 -19.75 -1.23
C THR A 20 -16.34 -21.14 -0.98
N TYR A 21 -15.65 -21.96 -0.18
CA TYR A 21 -16.15 -23.27 0.27
C TYR A 21 -17.46 -23.15 1.06
N ALA A 22 -17.57 -22.14 1.92
CA ALA A 22 -18.69 -21.96 2.85
C ALA A 22 -19.86 -21.14 2.26
N LEU A 23 -19.60 -20.15 1.39
CA LEU A 23 -20.62 -19.20 0.90
C LEU A 23 -20.78 -19.18 -0.62
N ASN A 24 -20.00 -19.98 -1.38
CA ASN A 24 -19.85 -19.94 -2.83
C ASN A 24 -19.41 -18.55 -3.37
N THR A 25 -19.70 -18.28 -4.67
CA THR A 25 -19.48 -16.98 -5.30
C THR A 25 -20.83 -16.48 -5.83
N GLY A 26 -21.69 -16.00 -4.92
CA GLY A 26 -23.05 -15.57 -5.23
C GLY A 26 -23.51 -14.45 -4.31
N GLY A 27 -24.80 -14.15 -4.28
CA GLY A 27 -25.36 -13.03 -3.51
C GLY A 27 -25.09 -13.06 -2.01
N ALA A 28 -25.00 -14.25 -1.40
CA ALA A 28 -24.65 -14.41 0.02
C ALA A 28 -23.18 -13.99 0.28
N ALA A 29 -22.26 -14.41 -0.60
CA ALA A 29 -20.86 -13.99 -0.53
C ALA A 29 -20.70 -12.50 -0.82
N ASP A 30 -21.47 -11.93 -1.76
CA ASP A 30 -21.47 -10.50 -2.04
C ASP A 30 -21.93 -9.69 -0.83
N ALA A 31 -23.02 -10.09 -0.18
CA ALA A 31 -23.48 -9.47 1.07
C ALA A 31 -22.40 -9.51 2.17
N TYR A 32 -21.73 -10.66 2.32
CA TYR A 32 -20.63 -10.80 3.28
C TYR A 32 -19.43 -9.91 2.91
N ASN A 33 -19.00 -9.90 1.65
CA ASN A 33 -17.83 -9.13 1.21
C ASN A 33 -18.08 -7.63 1.28
N LEU A 34 -19.25 -7.12 0.90
CA LEU A 34 -19.63 -5.72 1.08
C LEU A 34 -19.58 -5.32 2.56
N ALA A 35 -20.20 -6.13 3.43
CA ALA A 35 -20.20 -5.87 4.86
C ALA A 35 -18.79 -5.93 5.46
N ASN A 36 -17.96 -6.92 5.08
CA ASN A 36 -16.61 -7.11 5.65
C ASN A 36 -15.56 -6.11 5.12
N THR A 37 -15.73 -5.59 3.91
CA THR A 37 -14.82 -4.59 3.35
C THR A 37 -15.02 -3.22 3.98
N THR A 38 -16.22 -2.90 4.41
CA THR A 38 -16.59 -1.56 4.89
C THR A 38 -15.83 -1.11 6.15
N PRO A 39 -15.65 -1.91 7.22
CA PRO A 39 -14.81 -1.53 8.36
C PRO A 39 -13.36 -1.24 7.97
N ASN A 40 -12.82 -1.97 6.98
CA ASN A 40 -11.47 -1.72 6.48
C ASN A 40 -11.38 -0.37 5.77
N ILE A 41 -12.34 -0.03 4.91
CA ILE A 41 -12.42 1.26 4.21
C ILE A 41 -12.41 2.41 5.22
N ILE A 42 -13.24 2.34 6.25
CA ILE A 42 -13.33 3.40 7.26
C ILE A 42 -12.05 3.45 8.11
N THR A 43 -11.50 2.30 8.44
CA THR A 43 -10.21 2.23 9.14
C THR A 43 -9.09 2.88 8.33
N ASP A 44 -9.03 2.62 7.03
CA ASP A 44 -8.04 3.23 6.15
C ASP A 44 -8.22 4.76 6.06
N ILE A 45 -9.45 5.26 6.04
CA ILE A 45 -9.73 6.70 6.08
C ILE A 45 -9.28 7.32 7.40
N VAL A 46 -9.65 6.71 8.54
CA VAL A 46 -9.39 7.25 9.87
C VAL A 46 -7.93 7.08 10.28
N ILE A 47 -7.32 5.95 9.99
CA ILE A 47 -6.00 5.56 10.47
C ILE A 47 -4.94 5.67 9.38
N GLY A 48 -5.22 5.21 8.17
CA GLY A 48 -4.29 5.21 7.05
C GLY A 48 -3.80 6.61 6.70
N GLY A 49 -4.71 7.59 6.74
CA GLY A 49 -4.39 9.01 6.55
C GLY A 49 -3.60 9.63 7.70
N VAL A 50 -3.85 9.23 8.93
CA VAL A 50 -3.33 9.91 10.14
C VAL A 50 -2.16 9.16 10.78
N LEU A 51 -2.23 7.83 10.91
CA LEU A 51 -1.28 7.07 11.73
C LEU A 51 -0.02 6.59 11.01
N SER A 52 -0.12 6.07 9.79
CA SER A 52 0.98 5.29 9.21
C SER A 52 2.19 6.14 8.80
N ALA A 53 1.96 7.32 8.26
CA ALA A 53 3.02 8.20 7.76
C ALA A 53 3.58 9.15 8.84
N THR A 54 2.80 9.43 9.89
CA THR A 54 3.08 10.53 10.82
C THR A 54 3.38 10.07 12.24
N PHE A 55 2.74 8.99 12.70
CA PHE A 55 2.88 8.53 14.09
C PHE A 55 4.29 8.04 14.40
N VAL A 56 4.84 7.15 13.56
CA VAL A 56 6.15 6.57 13.82
C VAL A 56 7.26 7.63 13.84
N PRO A 57 7.36 8.54 12.84
CA PRO A 57 8.34 9.62 12.89
C PRO A 57 8.18 10.53 14.10
N VAL A 58 6.93 10.97 14.41
CA VAL A 58 6.67 11.84 15.57
C VAL A 58 7.01 11.14 16.88
N PHE A 59 6.67 9.85 17.03
CA PHE A 59 7.01 9.10 18.23
C PHE A 59 8.52 8.90 18.39
N VAL A 60 9.23 8.56 17.30
CA VAL A 60 10.69 8.40 17.32
C VAL A 60 11.36 9.73 17.63
N ASP A 61 10.92 10.83 17.00
CA ASP A 61 11.45 12.16 17.27
C ASP A 61 11.25 12.56 18.72
N ARG A 62 10.03 12.47 19.26
CA ARG A 62 9.73 12.83 20.65
C ARG A 62 10.46 11.94 21.67
N LEU A 63 10.64 10.65 21.37
CA LEU A 63 11.40 9.74 22.25
C LEU A 63 12.91 9.99 22.19
N SER A 64 13.43 10.60 21.12
CA SER A 64 14.86 10.87 20.94
C SER A 64 15.28 12.28 21.39
N THR A 65 14.37 13.27 21.32
CA THR A 65 14.70 14.69 21.49
C THR A 65 14.24 15.31 22.80
N ARG A 66 13.22 14.73 23.46
CA ARG A 66 12.66 15.29 24.70
C ARG A 66 12.92 14.40 25.92
N ARG A 67 12.96 15.00 27.12
CA ARG A 67 13.03 14.26 28.40
C ARG A 67 11.81 13.33 28.53
N GLY A 68 12.03 12.11 29.06
CA GLY A 68 11.10 10.98 29.01
C GLY A 68 9.62 11.29 29.30
N ASP A 69 9.33 12.12 30.30
CA ASP A 69 7.94 12.40 30.72
C ASP A 69 7.15 13.25 29.72
N GLU A 70 7.81 14.24 29.10
CA GLU A 70 7.14 15.10 28.10
C GLU A 70 6.84 14.31 26.80
N ALA A 71 7.75 13.43 26.40
CA ALA A 71 7.54 12.52 25.28
C ALA A 71 6.33 11.61 25.53
N TRP A 72 6.23 11.05 26.75
CA TRP A 72 5.10 10.19 27.13
C TRP A 72 3.77 10.93 27.22
N ARG A 73 3.76 12.19 27.67
CA ARG A 73 2.55 13.04 27.65
C ARG A 73 2.08 13.25 26.21
N ALA A 74 2.96 13.62 25.30
CA ALA A 74 2.62 13.78 23.88
C ALA A 74 2.06 12.50 23.25
N ILE A 75 2.69 11.36 23.51
CA ILE A 75 2.24 10.04 23.02
C ILE A 75 0.88 9.69 23.62
N SER A 76 0.68 9.94 24.91
CA SER A 76 -0.58 9.68 25.61
C SER A 76 -1.73 10.57 25.09
N ALA A 77 -1.49 11.86 24.86
CA ALA A 77 -2.49 12.77 24.28
C ALA A 77 -2.93 12.33 22.87
N VAL A 78 -1.98 11.95 22.02
CA VAL A 78 -2.27 11.44 20.67
C VAL A 78 -3.01 10.09 20.74
N THR A 79 -2.60 9.18 21.62
CA THR A 79 -3.26 7.89 21.81
C THR A 79 -4.70 8.06 22.26
N THR A 80 -4.94 8.91 23.26
CA THR A 80 -6.28 9.21 23.79
C THR A 80 -7.17 9.84 22.73
N ALA A 81 -6.66 10.85 21.98
CA ALA A 81 -7.39 11.47 20.90
C ALA A 81 -7.76 10.48 19.79
N THR A 82 -6.86 9.57 19.45
CA THR A 82 -7.11 8.51 18.45
C THR A 82 -8.18 7.53 18.94
N ILE A 83 -8.13 7.08 20.19
CA ILE A 83 -9.15 6.17 20.76
C ILE A 83 -10.51 6.85 20.78
N ALA A 84 -10.58 8.13 21.17
CA ALA A 84 -11.83 8.90 21.16
C ALA A 84 -12.41 9.06 19.76
N LEU A 85 -11.55 9.36 18.76
CA LEU A 85 -11.95 9.43 17.35
C LEU A 85 -12.49 8.09 16.84
N LEU A 86 -11.82 6.98 17.17
CA LEU A 86 -12.26 5.64 16.80
C LEU A 86 -13.60 5.27 17.46
N ALA A 87 -13.79 5.62 18.74
CA ALA A 87 -15.05 5.39 19.43
C ALA A 87 -16.18 6.19 18.78
N ALA A 88 -15.97 7.48 18.53
CA ALA A 88 -16.94 8.33 17.85
C ALA A 88 -17.25 7.83 16.43
N ALA A 89 -16.22 7.45 15.66
CA ALA A 89 -16.38 6.87 14.33
C ALA A 89 -17.17 5.55 14.39
N THR A 90 -16.89 4.67 15.36
CA THR A 90 -17.61 3.40 15.53
C THR A 90 -19.10 3.64 15.82
N VAL A 91 -19.42 4.59 16.70
CA VAL A 91 -20.81 4.96 17.01
C VAL A 91 -21.50 5.55 15.78
N ALA A 92 -20.88 6.51 15.11
CA ALA A 92 -21.43 7.11 13.90
C ALA A 92 -21.66 6.04 12.80
N PHE A 93 -20.71 5.12 12.64
CA PHE A 93 -20.78 4.06 11.67
C PHE A 93 -21.94 3.06 11.94
N TRP A 94 -22.24 2.79 13.22
CA TRP A 94 -23.38 1.98 13.60
C TRP A 94 -24.70 2.55 13.03
N PHE A 95 -24.90 3.87 13.16
CA PHE A 95 -26.09 4.54 12.65
C PHE A 95 -26.09 4.66 11.12
N LEU A 96 -24.91 4.79 10.50
CA LEU A 96 -24.77 4.92 9.04
C LEU A 96 -24.83 3.58 8.30
N THR A 97 -24.82 2.44 9.01
CA THR A 97 -24.80 1.10 8.41
C THR A 97 -25.86 0.91 7.30
N PRO A 98 -27.16 1.24 7.49
CA PRO A 98 -28.13 1.07 6.42
C PRO A 98 -27.83 1.92 5.18
N SER A 99 -27.47 3.19 5.39
CA SER A 99 -27.17 4.13 4.30
C SER A 99 -25.97 3.68 3.47
N ILE A 100 -24.95 3.12 4.11
CA ILE A 100 -23.75 2.60 3.45
C ILE A 100 -24.09 1.39 2.58
N ILE A 101 -24.87 0.44 3.09
CA ILE A 101 -25.28 -0.72 2.30
C ILE A 101 -26.21 -0.30 1.14
N HIS A 102 -27.13 0.64 1.36
CA HIS A 102 -27.93 1.19 0.28
C HIS A 102 -27.08 1.85 -0.80
N LEU A 103 -26.00 2.54 -0.45
CA LEU A 103 -25.06 3.12 -1.40
C LEU A 103 -24.37 2.06 -2.26
N TYR A 104 -23.92 0.95 -1.67
CA TYR A 104 -23.28 -0.14 -2.42
C TYR A 104 -24.26 -0.84 -3.37
N THR A 105 -25.52 -0.93 -2.98
CA THR A 105 -26.53 -1.68 -3.74
C THR A 105 -27.38 -0.78 -4.66
N VAL A 106 -26.96 0.47 -4.89
CA VAL A 106 -27.74 1.44 -5.68
C VAL A 106 -27.93 0.99 -7.14
N THR A 107 -26.93 0.31 -7.70
CA THR A 107 -26.96 -0.22 -9.08
C THR A 107 -27.57 -1.61 -9.18
N ASN A 108 -27.85 -2.26 -8.05
CA ASN A 108 -28.44 -3.58 -8.02
C ASN A 108 -29.96 -3.49 -8.26
N HIS A 109 -30.46 -4.17 -9.30
CA HIS A 109 -31.88 -4.22 -9.68
C HIS A 109 -32.47 -5.64 -9.61
N ASP A 110 -31.81 -6.56 -8.84
CA ASP A 110 -32.31 -7.92 -8.63
C ASP A 110 -33.54 -7.98 -7.74
N ALA A 111 -34.35 -9.02 -7.95
CA ALA A 111 -35.44 -9.37 -7.05
C ALA A 111 -34.96 -9.63 -5.62
N ASP A 112 -33.75 -10.20 -5.46
CA ASP A 112 -33.15 -10.53 -4.15
C ASP A 112 -32.40 -9.36 -3.50
N ARG A 113 -32.39 -8.16 -4.11
CA ARG A 113 -31.72 -6.96 -3.59
C ARG A 113 -32.07 -6.68 -2.14
N VAL A 114 -33.35 -6.73 -1.80
CA VAL A 114 -33.83 -6.44 -0.44
C VAL A 114 -33.28 -7.47 0.57
N ALA A 115 -33.30 -8.74 0.20
CA ALA A 115 -32.74 -9.81 1.02
C ALA A 115 -31.22 -9.65 1.20
N GLN A 116 -30.50 -9.32 0.14
CA GLN A 116 -29.07 -9.04 0.17
C GLN A 116 -28.76 -7.85 1.08
N GLN A 117 -29.51 -6.75 0.98
CA GLN A 117 -29.37 -5.59 1.84
C GLN A 117 -29.58 -5.94 3.32
N GLN A 118 -30.63 -6.70 3.63
CA GLN A 118 -30.94 -7.09 5.02
C GLN A 118 -29.82 -7.96 5.61
N VAL A 119 -29.33 -8.94 4.86
CA VAL A 119 -28.20 -9.79 5.27
C VAL A 119 -26.93 -8.93 5.45
N ALA A 120 -26.59 -8.07 4.50
CA ALA A 120 -25.42 -7.21 4.57
C ALA A 120 -25.49 -6.21 5.73
N ILE A 121 -26.65 -5.58 5.98
CA ILE A 121 -26.87 -4.70 7.15
C ILE A 121 -26.73 -5.48 8.45
N GLY A 122 -27.31 -6.69 8.53
CA GLY A 122 -27.20 -7.55 9.69
C GLY A 122 -25.75 -7.93 10.00
N LEU A 123 -24.99 -8.36 8.99
CA LEU A 123 -23.57 -8.67 9.12
C LEU A 123 -22.74 -7.44 9.47
N LEU A 124 -22.99 -6.31 8.80
CA LEU A 124 -22.21 -5.08 9.02
C LEU A 124 -22.38 -4.57 10.46
N ARG A 125 -23.56 -4.66 11.06
CA ARG A 125 -23.77 -4.33 12.47
C ARG A 125 -22.85 -5.14 13.39
N TRP A 126 -22.65 -6.43 13.11
CA TRP A 126 -21.69 -7.26 13.85
C TRP A 126 -20.24 -6.93 13.55
N PHE A 127 -19.95 -6.33 12.37
CA PHE A 127 -18.61 -5.92 11.98
C PHE A 127 -18.24 -4.50 12.45
N VAL A 128 -19.20 -3.65 12.80
CA VAL A 128 -18.93 -2.29 13.30
C VAL A 128 -17.87 -2.25 14.42
N PRO A 129 -17.87 -3.16 15.43
CA PRO A 129 -16.84 -3.16 16.46
C PRO A 129 -15.42 -3.43 15.93
N GLN A 130 -15.28 -4.03 14.74
CA GLN A 130 -13.97 -4.23 14.10
C GLN A 130 -13.26 -2.93 13.83
N LEU A 131 -13.98 -1.82 13.57
CA LEU A 131 -13.40 -0.51 13.34
C LEU A 131 -12.52 -0.07 14.53
N ALA A 132 -13.03 -0.20 15.75
CA ALA A 132 -12.26 0.11 16.96
C ALA A 132 -11.06 -0.85 17.09
N CYS A 133 -11.27 -2.15 16.84
CA CYS A 133 -10.21 -3.16 16.93
C CYS A 133 -9.10 -2.92 15.90
N TYR A 134 -9.42 -2.65 14.62
CA TYR A 134 -8.43 -2.31 13.59
C TYR A 134 -7.67 -1.04 13.95
N GLY A 135 -8.37 -0.04 14.50
CA GLY A 135 -7.75 1.16 15.00
C GLY A 135 -6.73 0.90 16.10
N LEU A 136 -7.09 0.08 17.08
CA LEU A 136 -6.19 -0.33 18.15
C LEU A 136 -5.00 -1.16 17.61
N ILE A 137 -5.23 -2.07 16.66
CA ILE A 137 -4.17 -2.83 15.99
C ILE A 137 -3.17 -1.88 15.31
N GLY A 138 -3.67 -0.87 14.56
CA GLY A 138 -2.83 0.15 13.91
C GLY A 138 -1.99 0.93 14.92
N LEU A 139 -2.62 1.41 15.98
CA LEU A 139 -1.98 2.15 17.07
C LEU A 139 -0.91 1.29 17.79
N PHE A 140 -1.26 0.07 18.20
CA PHE A 140 -0.33 -0.84 18.88
C PHE A 140 0.84 -1.23 17.98
N THR A 141 0.58 -1.43 16.68
CA THR A 141 1.62 -1.68 15.69
C THR A 141 2.57 -0.49 15.56
N ALA A 142 2.06 0.75 15.52
CA ALA A 142 2.88 1.96 15.45
C ALA A 142 3.77 2.11 16.70
N LEU A 143 3.19 1.90 17.90
CA LEU A 143 3.92 1.94 19.18
C LEU A 143 5.02 0.87 19.27
N LEU A 144 4.72 -0.37 18.85
CA LEU A 144 5.68 -1.47 18.84
C LEU A 144 6.80 -1.22 17.81
N ASN A 145 6.47 -0.70 16.63
CA ASN A 145 7.43 -0.35 15.59
C ASN A 145 8.37 0.79 16.04
N ALA A 146 7.86 1.80 16.75
CA ALA A 146 8.68 2.87 17.33
C ALA A 146 9.68 2.31 18.36
N ARG A 147 9.33 1.23 19.06
CA ARG A 147 10.21 0.47 19.97
C ARG A 147 11.02 -0.62 19.27
N ARG A 148 11.06 -0.66 17.92
CA ARG A 148 11.74 -1.67 17.10
C ARG A 148 11.29 -3.12 17.38
N LYS A 149 10.06 -3.32 17.87
CA LYS A 149 9.45 -4.63 18.13
C LYS A 149 8.53 -5.00 16.97
N PHE A 150 9.08 -5.54 15.88
CA PHE A 150 8.35 -5.80 14.64
C PHE A 150 7.71 -7.19 14.56
N ALA A 151 8.11 -8.14 15.39
CA ALA A 151 7.68 -9.54 15.27
C ALA A 151 6.18 -9.70 15.50
N ALA A 152 5.65 -9.23 16.63
CA ALA A 152 4.24 -9.40 16.98
C ALA A 152 3.29 -8.85 15.89
N PRO A 153 3.43 -7.59 15.40
CA PRO A 153 2.58 -7.07 14.33
C PRO A 153 2.57 -7.89 13.04
N MET A 154 3.63 -8.64 12.75
CA MET A 154 3.73 -9.42 11.52
C MET A 154 3.06 -10.80 11.59
N PHE A 155 3.02 -11.41 12.77
CA PHE A 155 2.45 -12.74 12.94
C PHE A 155 0.98 -12.73 13.37
N VAL A 156 0.52 -11.67 14.03
CA VAL A 156 -0.82 -11.58 14.58
C VAL A 156 -1.94 -11.66 13.51
N PRO A 157 -1.80 -11.16 12.27
CA PRO A 157 -2.82 -11.36 11.23
C PRO A 157 -3.08 -12.82 10.88
N ILE A 158 -2.11 -13.73 11.12
CA ILE A 158 -2.29 -15.17 10.91
C ILE A 158 -3.39 -15.71 11.84
N ALA A 159 -3.39 -15.28 13.11
CA ALA A 159 -4.40 -15.71 14.08
C ALA A 159 -5.81 -15.29 13.66
N ASN A 160 -5.99 -14.05 13.17
CA ASN A 160 -7.26 -13.62 12.61
C ASN A 160 -7.74 -14.53 11.48
N ASN A 161 -6.85 -14.79 10.49
CA ASN A 161 -7.19 -15.67 9.37
C ASN A 161 -7.59 -17.07 9.83
N LEU A 162 -6.87 -17.66 10.80
CA LEU A 162 -7.19 -18.99 11.33
C LEU A 162 -8.54 -19.04 12.07
N VAL A 163 -8.84 -18.02 12.87
CA VAL A 163 -10.14 -17.92 13.55
C VAL A 163 -11.27 -17.83 12.52
N VAL A 164 -11.13 -16.96 11.51
CA VAL A 164 -12.15 -16.80 10.46
C VAL A 164 -12.32 -18.08 9.64
N ILE A 165 -11.23 -18.79 9.31
CA ILE A 165 -11.29 -20.09 8.64
C ILE A 165 -12.11 -21.08 9.50
N GLY A 166 -11.82 -21.19 10.79
CA GLY A 166 -12.56 -22.05 11.70
C GLY A 166 -14.05 -21.71 11.76
N VAL A 167 -14.39 -20.42 11.81
CA VAL A 167 -15.78 -19.93 11.80
C VAL A 167 -16.49 -20.29 10.51
N LEU A 168 -15.84 -20.12 9.34
CA LEU A 168 -16.42 -20.44 8.04
C LEU A 168 -16.65 -21.94 7.86
N LEU A 169 -15.74 -22.78 8.32
CA LEU A 169 -15.92 -24.24 8.33
C LEU A 169 -17.06 -24.67 9.26
N TRP A 170 -17.17 -24.04 10.44
CA TRP A 170 -18.30 -24.29 11.35
C TRP A 170 -19.63 -23.81 10.73
N PHE A 171 -19.62 -22.65 10.09
CA PHE A 171 -20.81 -22.15 9.40
C PHE A 171 -21.27 -23.12 8.29
N HIS A 172 -20.35 -23.63 7.47
CA HIS A 172 -20.68 -24.61 6.42
C HIS A 172 -21.29 -25.90 7.00
N ALA A 173 -20.80 -26.37 8.15
CA ALA A 173 -21.37 -27.53 8.84
C ALA A 173 -22.82 -27.29 9.35
N LEU A 174 -23.18 -26.05 9.67
CA LEU A 174 -24.53 -25.67 10.09
C LEU A 174 -25.46 -25.36 8.91
N VAL A 175 -24.93 -24.80 7.84
CA VAL A 175 -25.69 -24.33 6.65
C VAL A 175 -25.00 -24.86 5.39
N PRO A 176 -25.20 -26.15 5.02
CA PRO A 176 -24.53 -26.75 3.86
C PRO A 176 -24.91 -26.10 2.52
N HIS A 177 -26.11 -25.52 2.43
CA HIS A 177 -26.61 -24.83 1.24
C HIS A 177 -26.87 -23.35 1.56
N PRO A 178 -25.82 -22.51 1.54
CA PRO A 178 -25.94 -21.10 1.88
C PRO A 178 -26.71 -20.34 0.78
N SER A 179 -27.81 -19.69 1.18
CA SER A 179 -28.56 -18.75 0.36
C SER A 179 -28.87 -17.50 1.17
N LEU A 180 -29.20 -16.40 0.50
CA LEU A 180 -29.63 -15.18 1.19
C LEU A 180 -30.81 -15.44 2.13
N ALA A 181 -31.80 -16.21 1.67
CA ALA A 181 -32.96 -16.59 2.47
C ALA A 181 -32.56 -17.46 3.70
N ALA A 182 -31.67 -18.44 3.50
CA ALA A 182 -31.21 -19.28 4.61
C ALA A 182 -30.50 -18.46 5.70
N ILE A 183 -29.65 -17.50 5.32
CA ILE A 183 -28.95 -16.63 6.27
C ILE A 183 -29.89 -15.63 6.93
N GLN A 184 -30.85 -15.08 6.17
CA GLN A 184 -31.83 -14.13 6.67
C GLN A 184 -32.76 -14.75 7.74
N HIS A 185 -33.27 -15.97 7.48
CA HIS A 185 -34.20 -16.65 8.38
C HIS A 185 -33.51 -17.36 9.55
N GLN A 186 -32.23 -17.71 9.44
CA GLN A 186 -31.47 -18.36 10.50
C GLN A 186 -30.62 -17.35 11.26
N HIS A 187 -31.18 -16.72 12.28
CA HIS A 187 -30.47 -15.74 13.12
C HIS A 187 -29.11 -16.28 13.66
N ARG A 188 -29.04 -17.57 13.99
CA ARG A 188 -27.79 -18.21 14.46
C ARG A 188 -26.70 -18.20 13.39
N ALA A 189 -27.05 -18.40 12.12
CA ALA A 189 -26.11 -18.37 10.99
C ALA A 189 -25.54 -16.98 10.79
N LEU A 190 -26.39 -15.94 10.83
CA LEU A 190 -25.97 -14.55 10.71
C LEU A 190 -25.07 -14.12 11.86
N VAL A 191 -25.43 -14.49 13.10
CA VAL A 191 -24.62 -14.20 14.31
C VAL A 191 -23.28 -14.93 14.25
N LEU A 192 -23.24 -16.20 13.85
CA LEU A 192 -21.99 -16.95 13.72
C LEU A 192 -21.04 -16.32 12.72
N LEU A 193 -21.53 -15.95 11.52
CA LEU A 193 -20.71 -15.26 10.52
C LEU A 193 -20.25 -13.88 11.03
N GLY A 194 -21.16 -13.10 11.58
CA GLY A 194 -20.89 -11.74 12.02
C GLY A 194 -19.96 -11.69 13.23
N LEU A 195 -20.38 -12.30 14.33
CA LEU A 195 -19.62 -12.32 15.59
C LEU A 195 -18.32 -13.14 15.45
N GLY A 196 -18.36 -14.26 14.74
CA GLY A 196 -17.20 -15.12 14.52
C GLY A 196 -16.10 -14.42 13.72
N THR A 197 -16.46 -13.70 12.66
CA THR A 197 -15.50 -12.90 11.89
C THR A 197 -14.92 -11.77 12.75
N THR A 198 -15.75 -11.09 13.53
CA THR A 198 -15.32 -10.04 14.47
C THR A 198 -14.40 -10.59 15.56
N LEU A 199 -14.66 -11.79 16.06
CA LEU A 199 -13.79 -12.46 17.02
C LEU A 199 -12.36 -12.64 16.48
N GLY A 200 -12.19 -12.94 15.19
CA GLY A 200 -10.87 -13.00 14.55
C GLY A 200 -10.09 -11.70 14.71
N VAL A 201 -10.73 -10.56 14.50
CA VAL A 201 -10.10 -9.23 14.65
C VAL A 201 -9.84 -8.89 16.12
N VAL A 202 -10.77 -9.27 17.04
CA VAL A 202 -10.57 -9.11 18.49
C VAL A 202 -9.37 -9.93 18.97
N VAL A 203 -9.25 -11.20 18.55
CA VAL A 203 -8.10 -12.05 18.86
C VAL A 203 -6.81 -11.43 18.32
N GLN A 204 -6.84 -10.89 17.10
CA GLN A 204 -5.71 -10.16 16.52
C GLN A 204 -5.28 -8.98 17.40
N ALA A 205 -6.21 -8.15 17.87
CA ALA A 205 -5.91 -7.03 18.75
C ALA A 205 -5.38 -7.51 20.12
N ALA A 206 -6.01 -8.53 20.71
CA ALA A 206 -5.65 -9.09 22.01
C ALA A 206 -4.24 -9.69 22.03
N LEU A 207 -3.82 -10.37 20.95
CA LEU A 207 -2.47 -10.95 20.84
C LEU A 207 -1.35 -9.92 20.76
N LEU A 208 -1.65 -8.65 20.47
CA LEU A 208 -0.67 -7.56 20.55
C LEU A 208 -0.44 -7.09 22.01
N LEU A 209 -1.42 -7.24 22.90
CA LEU A 209 -1.35 -6.75 24.28
C LEU A 209 -0.13 -7.29 25.06
N PRO A 210 0.21 -8.60 25.05
CA PRO A 210 1.39 -9.07 25.78
C PRO A 210 2.69 -8.41 25.31
N SER A 211 2.81 -8.15 23.99
CA SER A 211 3.98 -7.48 23.43
C SER A 211 4.02 -6.01 23.81
N LEU A 212 2.85 -5.36 23.92
CA LEU A 212 2.70 -3.98 24.35
C LEU A 212 3.06 -3.83 25.83
N LEU A 213 2.54 -4.69 26.70
CA LEU A 213 2.85 -4.71 28.14
C LEU A 213 4.34 -4.92 28.38
N ARG A 214 4.98 -5.86 27.66
CA ARG A 214 6.44 -6.09 27.72
C ARG A 214 7.26 -4.93 27.15
N ALA A 215 6.65 -4.00 26.41
CA ALA A 215 7.34 -2.81 25.89
C ALA A 215 7.47 -1.72 26.96
N ARG A 216 6.88 -1.87 28.15
CA ARG A 216 6.92 -0.92 29.28
C ARG A 216 6.58 0.50 28.80
N LEU A 217 5.40 0.63 28.15
CA LEU A 217 4.89 1.93 27.70
C LEU A 217 4.23 2.63 28.88
N HIS A 218 4.59 3.89 29.13
CA HIS A 218 3.98 4.71 30.17
C HIS A 218 2.84 5.53 29.57
N LEU A 219 1.76 4.84 29.15
CA LEU A 219 0.57 5.50 28.61
C LEU A 219 -0.36 5.90 29.75
N SER A 220 -0.81 7.13 29.74
CA SER A 220 -1.84 7.67 30.62
C SER A 220 -3.01 8.19 29.79
N PHE A 221 -4.22 8.16 30.36
CA PHE A 221 -5.36 8.81 29.72
C PHE A 221 -5.18 10.33 29.85
N LEU A 222 -4.95 11.00 28.70
CA LEU A 222 -4.73 12.44 28.67
C LEU A 222 -5.55 13.07 27.55
N TRP A 223 -6.60 13.79 27.91
CA TRP A 223 -7.47 14.47 26.95
C TRP A 223 -6.95 15.89 26.65
N GLU A 224 -6.01 15.99 25.73
CA GLU A 224 -5.45 17.25 25.24
C GLU A 224 -5.51 17.29 23.69
N PRO A 225 -6.71 17.47 23.08
CA PRO A 225 -6.84 17.47 21.61
C PRO A 225 -6.12 18.67 20.95
N ALA A 226 -5.87 19.75 21.69
CA ALA A 226 -5.13 20.90 21.23
C ALA A 226 -3.60 20.76 21.38
N HIS A 227 -3.09 19.63 21.89
CA HIS A 227 -1.66 19.39 22.06
C HIS A 227 -0.90 19.54 20.73
N GLU A 228 0.30 20.15 20.77
CA GLU A 228 1.12 20.43 19.58
C GLU A 228 1.38 19.18 18.73
N ALA A 229 1.61 18.02 19.36
CA ALA A 229 1.80 16.76 18.68
C ALA A 229 0.56 16.34 17.86
N VAL A 230 -0.65 16.52 18.40
CA VAL A 230 -1.91 16.22 17.70
C VAL A 230 -2.07 17.14 16.49
N ARG A 231 -1.87 18.45 16.64
CA ARG A 231 -1.94 19.43 15.54
C ARG A 231 -0.91 19.14 14.45
N THR A 232 0.30 18.76 14.83
CA THR A 232 1.37 18.39 13.90
C THR A 232 0.98 17.16 13.08
N ILE A 233 0.44 16.13 13.73
CA ILE A 233 -0.04 14.92 13.05
C ILE A 233 -1.15 15.26 12.05
N VAL A 234 -2.17 16.01 12.46
CA VAL A 234 -3.29 16.40 11.59
C VAL A 234 -2.80 17.18 10.37
N ARG A 235 -1.90 18.14 10.56
CA ARG A 235 -1.34 18.94 9.46
C ARG A 235 -0.50 18.11 8.48
N LEU A 236 0.35 17.22 8.97
CA LEU A 236 1.18 16.34 8.13
C LEU A 236 0.35 15.26 7.43
N ALA A 237 -0.74 14.83 8.05
CA ALA A 237 -1.62 13.80 7.51
C ALA A 237 -2.55 14.32 6.39
N SER A 238 -2.74 15.64 6.23
CA SER A 238 -3.78 16.20 5.34
C SER A 238 -3.68 15.71 3.89
N TRP A 239 -2.50 15.73 3.27
CA TRP A 239 -2.31 15.22 1.91
C TRP A 239 -2.45 13.70 1.82
N THR A 240 -1.97 12.99 2.85
CA THR A 240 -2.12 11.53 2.95
C THR A 240 -3.59 11.15 3.11
N PHE A 241 -4.32 11.89 3.92
CA PHE A 241 -5.77 11.73 4.08
C PHE A 241 -6.51 11.92 2.75
N GLY A 242 -6.16 12.96 2.00
CA GLY A 242 -6.77 13.23 0.69
C GLY A 242 -6.62 12.08 -0.29
N PHE A 243 -5.43 11.49 -0.43
CA PHE A 243 -5.26 10.35 -1.34
C PHE A 243 -5.95 9.08 -0.84
N VAL A 244 -5.93 8.81 0.49
CA VAL A 244 -6.65 7.66 1.05
C VAL A 244 -8.14 7.82 0.81
N LEU A 245 -8.71 8.99 1.08
CA LEU A 245 -10.11 9.28 0.83
C LEU A 245 -10.48 9.07 -0.66
N SER A 246 -9.66 9.58 -1.58
CA SER A 246 -9.87 9.38 -3.03
C SER A 246 -9.90 7.90 -3.41
N ASN A 247 -8.96 7.10 -2.87
CA ASN A 247 -8.94 5.65 -3.10
C ASN A 247 -10.19 4.95 -2.56
N GLN A 248 -10.63 5.32 -1.36
CA GLN A 248 -11.79 4.66 -0.74
C GLN A 248 -13.10 5.05 -1.45
N VAL A 249 -13.23 6.29 -1.91
CA VAL A 249 -14.36 6.72 -2.74
C VAL A 249 -14.39 5.93 -4.05
N ALA A 250 -13.26 5.81 -4.74
CA ALA A 250 -13.17 5.01 -5.96
C ALA A 250 -13.53 3.54 -5.71
N LEU A 251 -13.03 2.93 -4.61
CA LEU A 251 -13.37 1.56 -4.24
C LEU A 251 -14.87 1.38 -3.98
N VAL A 252 -15.52 2.30 -3.27
CA VAL A 252 -16.97 2.29 -3.02
C VAL A 252 -17.74 2.32 -4.35
N VAL A 253 -17.35 3.18 -5.28
CA VAL A 253 -17.98 3.26 -6.61
C VAL A 253 -17.80 1.96 -7.39
N ILE A 254 -16.60 1.40 -7.40
CA ILE A 254 -16.32 0.13 -8.11
C ILE A 254 -17.10 -1.03 -7.50
N LEU A 255 -17.20 -1.12 -6.16
CA LEU A 255 -18.00 -2.15 -5.51
C LEU A 255 -19.50 -1.99 -5.77
N ALA A 256 -19.99 -0.75 -5.79
CA ALA A 256 -21.38 -0.47 -6.18
C ALA A 256 -21.65 -0.90 -7.63
N LEU A 257 -20.74 -0.58 -8.57
CA LEU A 257 -20.86 -1.05 -9.96
C LEU A 257 -20.81 -2.58 -10.05
N ALA A 258 -19.96 -3.23 -9.25
CA ALA A 258 -19.87 -4.69 -9.22
C ALA A 258 -21.16 -5.35 -8.73
N ASP A 259 -21.82 -4.77 -7.72
CA ASP A 259 -23.07 -5.30 -7.17
C ASP A 259 -24.23 -5.25 -8.19
N GLY A 260 -24.15 -4.35 -9.19
CA GLY A 260 -25.09 -4.27 -10.30
C GLY A 260 -24.86 -5.28 -11.43
N VAL A 261 -23.75 -6.04 -11.43
CA VAL A 261 -23.41 -7.00 -12.50
C VAL A 261 -24.19 -8.30 -12.33
N ARG A 262 -24.65 -8.88 -13.45
CA ARG A 262 -25.39 -10.14 -13.50
C ARG A 262 -24.56 -11.29 -14.08
N PRO A 263 -24.71 -12.53 -13.57
CA PRO A 263 -25.44 -12.93 -12.36
C PRO A 263 -24.75 -12.41 -11.08
N PRO A 264 -25.41 -12.47 -9.89
CA PRO A 264 -24.83 -12.12 -8.61
C PRO A 264 -23.52 -12.90 -8.34
N GLY A 265 -22.59 -12.29 -7.57
CA GLY A 265 -21.27 -12.87 -7.30
C GLY A 265 -20.11 -12.03 -7.82
N ALA A 266 -20.39 -10.92 -8.52
CA ALA A 266 -19.34 -10.09 -9.10
C ALA A 266 -18.52 -9.32 -8.06
N VAL A 267 -19.10 -8.89 -6.93
CA VAL A 267 -18.37 -8.27 -5.81
C VAL A 267 -17.35 -9.25 -5.24
N SER A 268 -17.77 -10.48 -5.03
CA SER A 268 -16.93 -11.56 -4.52
C SER A 268 -15.82 -11.93 -5.51
N ALA A 269 -16.17 -12.14 -6.78
CA ALA A 269 -15.22 -12.44 -7.84
C ALA A 269 -14.15 -11.35 -7.99
N TYR A 270 -14.54 -10.08 -7.96
CA TYR A 270 -13.64 -8.94 -8.00
C TYR A 270 -12.70 -8.92 -6.78
N THR A 271 -13.25 -9.06 -5.58
CA THR A 271 -12.49 -9.00 -4.32
C THR A 271 -11.49 -10.15 -4.20
N TYR A 272 -11.91 -11.36 -4.57
CA TYR A 272 -11.03 -12.53 -4.55
C TYR A 272 -9.92 -12.40 -5.60
N ALA A 273 -10.26 -12.08 -6.85
CA ALA A 273 -9.28 -11.86 -7.91
C ALA A 273 -8.27 -10.77 -7.54
N TYR A 274 -8.71 -9.66 -6.93
CA TYR A 274 -7.85 -8.59 -6.46
C TYR A 274 -6.86 -9.05 -5.39
N THR A 275 -7.27 -9.96 -4.50
CA THR A 275 -6.37 -10.54 -3.50
C THR A 275 -5.26 -11.36 -4.13
N PHE A 276 -5.57 -12.22 -5.12
CA PHE A 276 -4.54 -12.96 -5.88
C PHE A 276 -3.61 -12.03 -6.66
N PHE A 277 -4.17 -11.01 -7.30
CA PHE A 277 -3.42 -9.99 -8.01
C PHE A 277 -2.37 -9.29 -7.13
N GLN A 278 -2.68 -9.05 -5.85
CA GLN A 278 -1.76 -8.42 -4.91
C GLN A 278 -0.61 -9.32 -4.42
N LEU A 279 -0.63 -10.64 -4.65
CA LEU A 279 0.40 -11.55 -4.13
C LEU A 279 1.81 -11.23 -4.68
N PRO A 280 2.05 -11.13 -6.00
CA PRO A 280 3.37 -10.78 -6.53
C PRO A 280 3.83 -9.39 -6.08
N TYR A 281 2.92 -8.42 -6.02
CA TYR A 281 3.22 -7.10 -5.48
C TYR A 281 3.70 -7.15 -4.03
N GLY A 282 2.97 -7.85 -3.17
CA GLY A 282 3.30 -7.95 -1.74
C GLY A 282 4.64 -8.62 -1.47
N VAL A 283 5.00 -9.61 -2.26
CA VAL A 283 6.27 -10.35 -2.09
C VAL A 283 7.44 -9.60 -2.74
N VAL A 284 7.28 -9.17 -3.98
CA VAL A 284 8.39 -8.63 -4.79
C VAL A 284 8.51 -7.12 -4.69
N ALA A 285 7.44 -6.39 -5.05
CA ALA A 285 7.52 -4.94 -5.16
C ALA A 285 7.73 -4.28 -3.80
N VAL A 286 7.01 -4.71 -2.76
CA VAL A 286 7.18 -4.20 -1.39
C VAL A 286 8.58 -4.46 -0.87
N SER A 287 9.17 -5.63 -1.14
CA SER A 287 10.53 -5.98 -0.72
C SER A 287 11.57 -5.09 -1.39
N VAL A 288 11.46 -4.88 -2.71
CA VAL A 288 12.37 -4.00 -3.47
C VAL A 288 12.23 -2.55 -3.01
N MET A 289 11.00 -2.06 -2.84
CA MET A 289 10.73 -0.69 -2.36
C MET A 289 11.33 -0.46 -0.97
N SER A 290 11.15 -1.40 -0.05
CA SER A 290 11.68 -1.30 1.32
C SER A 290 13.21 -1.26 1.35
N ALA A 291 13.88 -2.00 0.45
CA ALA A 291 15.33 -2.03 0.33
C ALA A 291 15.92 -0.78 -0.33
N VAL A 292 15.17 -0.14 -1.24
CA VAL A 292 15.67 0.96 -2.08
C VAL A 292 15.35 2.34 -1.48
N THR A 293 14.19 2.50 -0.84
CA THR A 293 13.70 3.79 -0.32
C THR A 293 14.69 4.50 0.62
N PRO A 294 15.33 3.86 1.62
CA PRO A 294 16.27 4.57 2.50
C PRO A 294 17.47 5.15 1.75
N SER A 295 17.97 4.41 0.75
CA SER A 295 19.08 4.86 -0.10
C SER A 295 18.67 6.03 -0.99
N LEU A 296 17.43 6.01 -1.54
CA LEU A 296 16.89 7.13 -2.32
C LEU A 296 16.80 8.40 -1.47
N SER A 297 16.22 8.32 -0.27
CA SER A 297 16.12 9.45 0.65
C SER A 297 17.49 10.01 1.03
N ALA A 298 18.50 9.14 1.26
CA ALA A 298 19.85 9.57 1.58
C ALA A 298 20.54 10.28 0.41
N HIS A 299 20.41 9.80 -0.83
CA HIS A 299 20.96 10.49 -2.01
C HIS A 299 20.24 11.82 -2.27
N TRP A 300 18.91 11.86 -2.10
CA TRP A 300 18.13 13.09 -2.24
C TRP A 300 18.57 14.17 -1.24
N ALA A 301 18.69 13.82 0.04
CA ALA A 301 19.13 14.73 1.10
C ALA A 301 20.55 15.29 0.87
N ARG A 302 21.40 14.55 0.15
CA ARG A 302 22.76 14.97 -0.22
C ARG A 302 22.85 15.68 -1.58
N HIS A 303 21.72 15.94 -2.25
CA HIS A 303 21.64 16.47 -3.61
C HIS A 303 22.42 15.65 -4.66
N ASP A 304 22.67 14.36 -4.40
CA ASP A 304 23.33 13.44 -5.33
C ASP A 304 22.31 12.87 -6.31
N THR A 305 22.03 13.63 -7.36
CA THR A 305 21.08 13.25 -8.42
C THR A 305 21.56 12.04 -9.23
N THR A 306 22.87 11.86 -9.37
CA THR A 306 23.45 10.72 -10.11
C THR A 306 23.28 9.41 -9.35
N GLY A 307 23.60 9.39 -8.05
CA GLY A 307 23.39 8.24 -7.17
C GLY A 307 21.90 7.91 -7.07
N PHE A 308 21.05 8.93 -6.90
CA PHE A 308 19.59 8.80 -6.86
C PHE A 308 19.05 8.11 -8.13
N ARG A 309 19.41 8.62 -9.32
CA ARG A 309 19.01 8.05 -10.62
C ARG A 309 19.45 6.61 -10.79
N ARG A 310 20.73 6.32 -10.45
CA ARG A 310 21.28 4.95 -10.53
C ARG A 310 20.50 3.98 -9.62
N ARG A 311 20.19 4.41 -8.39
CA ARG A 311 19.46 3.59 -7.42
C ARG A 311 18.00 3.38 -7.81
N LEU A 312 17.34 4.44 -8.32
CA LEU A 312 15.98 4.37 -8.86
C LEU A 312 15.90 3.37 -10.02
N ALA A 313 16.79 3.50 -11.02
CA ALA A 313 16.81 2.60 -12.16
C ALA A 313 17.14 1.14 -11.78
N TYR A 314 17.99 0.93 -10.78
CA TYR A 314 18.28 -0.41 -10.24
C TYR A 314 17.05 -1.06 -9.64
N GLY A 315 16.35 -0.35 -8.73
CA GLY A 315 15.14 -0.89 -8.08
C GLY A 315 14.03 -1.17 -9.09
N LEU A 316 13.81 -0.25 -10.05
CA LEU A 316 12.80 -0.44 -11.09
C LEU A 316 13.09 -1.67 -11.96
N ARG A 317 14.35 -1.86 -12.37
CA ARG A 317 14.77 -3.05 -13.15
C ARG A 317 14.62 -4.34 -12.36
N ALA A 318 15.08 -4.36 -11.11
CA ALA A 318 14.99 -5.53 -10.26
C ALA A 318 13.52 -5.96 -10.02
N MET A 319 12.64 -4.97 -9.79
CA MET A 319 11.21 -5.21 -9.62
C MET A 319 10.56 -5.73 -10.92
N LEU A 320 10.76 -5.06 -12.04
CA LEU A 320 10.13 -5.42 -13.31
C LEU A 320 10.62 -6.76 -13.87
N ALA A 321 11.87 -7.15 -13.57
CA ALA A 321 12.40 -8.44 -13.96
C ALA A 321 11.60 -9.63 -13.37
N ILE A 322 10.89 -9.42 -12.28
CA ILE A 322 10.06 -10.48 -11.67
C ILE A 322 8.58 -10.19 -11.91
N ILE A 323 8.15 -8.94 -11.85
CA ILE A 323 6.73 -8.57 -11.98
C ILE A 323 6.19 -8.82 -13.41
N ILE A 324 6.97 -8.54 -14.47
CA ILE A 324 6.51 -8.77 -15.84
C ILE A 324 6.25 -10.26 -16.11
N PRO A 325 7.19 -11.20 -15.84
CA PRO A 325 6.90 -12.63 -16.00
C PRO A 325 5.77 -13.11 -15.06
N SER A 326 5.68 -12.58 -13.84
CA SER A 326 4.57 -12.92 -12.93
C SER A 326 3.21 -12.50 -13.50
N ALA A 327 3.11 -11.32 -14.11
CA ALA A 327 1.89 -10.83 -14.74
C ALA A 327 1.45 -11.74 -15.91
N VAL A 328 2.37 -12.10 -16.78
CA VAL A 328 2.11 -12.99 -17.91
C VAL A 328 1.78 -14.41 -17.44
N GLY A 329 2.50 -14.92 -16.44
CA GLY A 329 2.20 -16.21 -15.82
C GLY A 329 0.81 -16.26 -15.21
N MET A 330 0.42 -15.21 -14.46
CA MET A 330 -0.93 -15.09 -13.88
C MET A 330 -2.01 -14.98 -14.96
N LEU A 331 -1.74 -14.25 -16.05
CA LEU A 331 -2.68 -14.13 -17.16
C LEU A 331 -2.97 -15.50 -17.80
N ILE A 332 -1.93 -16.30 -18.08
CA ILE A 332 -2.05 -17.63 -18.71
C ILE A 332 -2.68 -18.63 -17.73
N LEU A 333 -2.26 -18.59 -16.48
CA LEU A 333 -2.68 -19.55 -15.44
C LEU A 333 -3.92 -19.07 -14.65
N ALA A 334 -4.54 -17.95 -15.01
CA ALA A 334 -5.67 -17.39 -14.24
C ALA A 334 -6.77 -18.44 -14.03
N ARG A 335 -7.19 -19.14 -15.09
CA ARG A 335 -8.25 -20.14 -15.03
C ARG A 335 -7.83 -21.36 -14.19
N PRO A 336 -6.77 -22.12 -14.55
CA PRO A 336 -6.39 -23.32 -13.79
C PRO A 336 -5.98 -22.99 -12.34
N LEU A 337 -5.42 -21.81 -12.07
CA LEU A 337 -5.08 -21.38 -10.72
C LEU A 337 -6.32 -21.14 -9.85
N ILE A 338 -7.31 -20.43 -10.39
CA ILE A 338 -8.54 -20.13 -9.66
C ILE A 338 -9.38 -21.40 -9.50
N ASP A 339 -9.50 -22.25 -10.52
CA ASP A 339 -10.20 -23.52 -10.42
C ASP A 339 -9.54 -24.42 -9.36
N LEU A 340 -8.20 -24.51 -9.34
CA LEU A 340 -7.44 -25.27 -8.34
C LEU A 340 -7.69 -24.78 -6.91
N VAL A 341 -7.84 -23.46 -6.72
CA VAL A 341 -7.89 -22.88 -5.36
C VAL A 341 -9.31 -22.67 -4.89
N LEU A 342 -10.25 -22.27 -5.77
CA LEU A 342 -11.59 -21.84 -5.38
C LEU A 342 -12.71 -22.78 -5.82
N ALA A 343 -12.53 -23.69 -6.78
CA ALA A 343 -13.58 -24.61 -7.23
C ALA A 343 -13.72 -25.82 -6.28
N HIS A 344 -14.15 -25.54 -5.03
CA HIS A 344 -14.31 -26.55 -3.97
C HIS A 344 -15.57 -26.28 -3.14
N GLY A 345 -16.12 -27.35 -2.54
CA GLY A 345 -17.29 -27.24 -1.67
C GLY A 345 -18.53 -26.82 -2.44
N THR A 346 -19.17 -25.72 -2.02
CA THR A 346 -20.35 -25.16 -2.66
C THR A 346 -20.03 -24.33 -3.91
N ASN A 347 -18.75 -24.00 -4.16
CA ASN A 347 -18.30 -23.18 -5.28
C ASN A 347 -17.92 -24.07 -6.48
N THR A 348 -18.68 -23.95 -7.57
CA THR A 348 -18.46 -24.75 -8.80
C THR A 348 -17.38 -24.11 -9.69
N VAL A 349 -16.93 -24.89 -10.70
CA VAL A 349 -16.00 -24.37 -11.75
C VAL A 349 -16.66 -23.22 -12.53
N ALA A 350 -17.98 -23.24 -12.70
CA ALA A 350 -18.71 -22.15 -13.33
C ALA A 350 -18.66 -20.87 -12.50
N ASP A 351 -18.86 -20.97 -11.19
CA ASP A 351 -18.80 -19.82 -10.25
C ASP A 351 -17.38 -19.22 -10.20
N ALA A 352 -16.34 -20.08 -10.19
CA ALA A 352 -14.94 -19.67 -10.22
C ALA A 352 -14.54 -18.90 -11.49
N SER A 353 -15.28 -19.11 -12.60
CA SER A 353 -14.97 -18.54 -13.91
C SER A 353 -14.92 -17.01 -13.93
N SER A 354 -15.81 -16.34 -13.22
CA SER A 354 -15.86 -14.88 -13.10
C SER A 354 -14.62 -14.34 -12.37
N THR A 355 -14.19 -15.04 -11.31
CA THR A 355 -12.98 -14.70 -10.57
C THR A 355 -11.73 -14.89 -11.43
N ALA A 356 -11.63 -16.00 -12.19
CA ALA A 356 -10.52 -16.26 -13.10
C ALA A 356 -10.43 -15.18 -14.20
N ALA A 357 -11.56 -14.82 -14.77
CA ALA A 357 -11.64 -13.79 -15.80
C ALA A 357 -11.25 -12.39 -15.28
N ALA A 358 -11.68 -12.05 -14.06
CA ALA A 358 -11.25 -10.82 -13.39
C ALA A 358 -9.74 -10.83 -13.10
N LEU A 359 -9.19 -11.96 -12.62
CA LEU A 359 -7.76 -12.11 -12.37
C LEU A 359 -6.92 -11.93 -13.64
N ALA A 360 -7.37 -12.48 -14.77
CA ALA A 360 -6.72 -12.30 -16.06
C ALA A 360 -6.64 -10.81 -16.45
N MET A 361 -7.74 -10.06 -16.27
CA MET A 361 -7.77 -8.62 -16.57
C MET A 361 -6.91 -7.81 -15.59
N PHE A 362 -6.90 -8.12 -14.31
CA PHE A 362 -6.01 -7.50 -13.33
C PHE A 362 -4.53 -7.75 -13.66
N SER A 363 -4.20 -8.94 -14.14
CA SER A 363 -2.81 -9.33 -14.45
C SER A 363 -2.17 -8.42 -15.51
N LEU A 364 -2.96 -7.89 -16.45
CA LEU A 364 -2.50 -6.92 -17.46
C LEU A 364 -1.98 -5.63 -16.81
N GLY A 365 -2.60 -5.20 -15.71
CA GLY A 365 -2.24 -3.99 -14.98
C GLY A 365 -1.12 -4.16 -13.96
N LEU A 366 -0.70 -5.39 -13.65
CA LEU A 366 0.26 -5.65 -12.56
C LEU A 366 1.59 -4.89 -12.72
N PRO A 367 2.22 -4.83 -13.91
CA PRO A 367 3.41 -4.01 -14.10
C PRO A 367 3.16 -2.52 -13.87
N GLY A 368 2.06 -1.98 -14.41
CA GLY A 368 1.65 -0.59 -14.21
C GLY A 368 1.42 -0.26 -12.74
N PHE A 369 0.67 -1.12 -12.03
CA PHE A 369 0.44 -1.02 -10.59
C PHE A 369 1.73 -0.93 -9.78
N CYS A 370 2.67 -1.86 -10.03
CA CYS A 370 3.95 -1.89 -9.32
C CYS A 370 4.83 -0.69 -9.66
N VAL A 371 4.88 -0.26 -10.93
CA VAL A 371 5.62 0.95 -11.35
C VAL A 371 5.03 2.19 -10.70
N PHE A 372 3.72 2.36 -10.72
CA PHE A 372 3.05 3.50 -10.09
C PHE A 372 3.39 3.61 -8.61
N LEU A 373 3.19 2.52 -7.84
CA LEU A 373 3.48 2.52 -6.41
C LEU A 373 4.97 2.74 -6.11
N TYR A 374 5.87 2.21 -6.95
CA TYR A 374 7.30 2.49 -6.84
C TYR A 374 7.60 3.98 -7.06
N MET A 375 7.00 4.63 -8.09
CA MET A 375 7.18 6.05 -8.36
C MET A 375 6.59 6.93 -7.24
N VAL A 376 5.47 6.53 -6.64
CA VAL A 376 4.92 7.19 -5.43
C VAL A 376 5.92 7.12 -4.28
N ARG A 377 6.57 5.97 -4.04
CA ARG A 377 7.64 5.85 -3.03
C ARG A 377 8.85 6.73 -3.35
N VAL A 378 9.20 6.86 -4.63
CA VAL A 378 10.24 7.80 -5.08
C VAL A 378 9.87 9.24 -4.75
N LEU A 379 8.64 9.70 -5.04
CA LEU A 379 8.14 11.02 -4.68
C LEU A 379 8.14 11.25 -3.16
N GLN A 380 7.73 10.26 -2.39
CA GLN A 380 7.78 10.31 -0.92
C GLN A 380 9.24 10.44 -0.41
N SER A 381 10.21 9.77 -1.05
CA SER A 381 11.63 9.92 -0.72
C SER A 381 12.18 11.32 -1.05
N MET A 382 11.54 12.03 -1.99
CA MET A 382 11.77 13.43 -2.35
C MET A 382 10.95 14.42 -1.49
N GLN A 383 10.16 13.92 -0.52
CA GLN A 383 9.23 14.68 0.32
C GLN A 383 8.10 15.39 -0.47
N ASP A 384 7.82 14.95 -1.69
CA ASP A 384 6.75 15.52 -2.53
C ASP A 384 5.46 14.69 -2.48
N THR A 385 4.76 14.80 -1.36
CA THR A 385 3.47 14.14 -1.14
C THR A 385 2.33 14.78 -1.95
N ARG A 386 2.48 16.08 -2.31
CA ARG A 386 1.49 16.80 -3.10
C ARG A 386 1.37 16.22 -4.51
N THR A 387 2.48 16.02 -5.20
CA THR A 387 2.47 15.40 -6.53
C THR A 387 1.94 13.97 -6.48
N ALA A 388 2.31 13.20 -5.44
CA ALA A 388 1.79 11.86 -5.23
C ALA A 388 0.25 11.87 -5.08
N PHE A 389 -0.32 12.82 -4.34
CA PHE A 389 -1.77 12.98 -4.20
C PHE A 389 -2.46 13.21 -5.56
N PHE A 390 -1.96 14.15 -6.38
CA PHE A 390 -2.58 14.41 -7.68
C PHE A 390 -2.48 13.21 -8.64
N LEU A 391 -1.39 12.46 -8.59
CA LEU A 391 -1.25 11.24 -9.38
C LEU A 391 -2.26 10.16 -8.95
N TYR A 392 -2.52 10.00 -7.64
CA TYR A 392 -3.58 9.12 -7.15
C TYR A 392 -4.97 9.62 -7.55
N LEU A 393 -5.20 10.93 -7.52
CA LEU A 393 -6.49 11.49 -7.94
C LEU A 393 -6.78 11.18 -9.42
N VAL A 394 -5.77 11.33 -10.29
CA VAL A 394 -5.88 10.98 -11.70
C VAL A 394 -6.10 9.47 -11.89
N GLU A 395 -5.34 8.64 -11.16
CA GLU A 395 -5.50 7.19 -11.19
C GLU A 395 -6.93 6.80 -10.84
N ASN A 396 -7.46 7.27 -9.72
CA ASN A 396 -8.82 6.97 -9.27
C ASN A 396 -9.89 7.50 -10.23
N ALA A 397 -9.71 8.70 -10.78
CA ALA A 397 -10.62 9.26 -11.78
C ALA A 397 -10.67 8.38 -13.05
N VAL A 398 -9.50 7.97 -13.55
CA VAL A 398 -9.42 7.06 -14.72
C VAL A 398 -10.07 5.71 -14.39
N ASN A 399 -9.84 5.16 -13.18
CA ASN A 399 -10.42 3.90 -12.75
C ASN A 399 -11.96 3.98 -12.72
N VAL A 400 -12.52 5.01 -12.10
CA VAL A 400 -13.99 5.19 -12.01
C VAL A 400 -14.58 5.39 -13.40
N VAL A 401 -14.02 6.28 -14.22
CA VAL A 401 -14.53 6.53 -15.57
C VAL A 401 -14.46 5.27 -16.44
N ALA A 402 -13.31 4.59 -16.45
CA ALA A 402 -13.18 3.33 -17.20
C ALA A 402 -14.09 2.24 -16.63
N GLY A 403 -14.28 2.17 -15.32
CA GLY A 403 -15.20 1.24 -14.65
C GLY A 403 -16.64 1.42 -15.12
N VAL A 404 -17.14 2.66 -15.12
CA VAL A 404 -18.49 2.98 -15.60
C VAL A 404 -18.67 2.63 -17.08
N LEU A 405 -17.66 2.91 -17.93
CA LEU A 405 -17.73 2.62 -19.35
C LEU A 405 -17.64 1.13 -19.69
N LEU A 406 -16.86 0.37 -18.92
CA LEU A 406 -16.55 -1.03 -19.22
C LEU A 406 -17.44 -2.03 -18.48
N VAL A 407 -18.14 -1.64 -17.42
CA VAL A 407 -19.00 -2.56 -16.65
C VAL A 407 -20.16 -3.09 -17.49
N GLY A 408 -20.80 -2.26 -18.31
CA GLY A 408 -21.89 -2.69 -19.18
C GLY A 408 -21.50 -3.83 -20.14
N PRO A 409 -20.50 -3.63 -21.02
CA PRO A 409 -20.12 -4.63 -22.01
C PRO A 409 -19.32 -5.82 -21.46
N LEU A 410 -18.56 -5.66 -20.37
CA LEU A 410 -17.60 -6.66 -19.88
C LEU A 410 -17.90 -7.18 -18.47
N GLY A 411 -18.88 -6.62 -17.77
CA GLY A 411 -19.20 -7.00 -16.40
C GLY A 411 -18.00 -6.85 -15.46
N VAL A 412 -17.75 -7.85 -14.61
CA VAL A 412 -16.63 -7.84 -13.65
C VAL A 412 -15.25 -7.79 -14.33
N ARG A 413 -15.12 -8.31 -15.57
CA ARG A 413 -13.89 -8.18 -16.36
C ARG A 413 -13.58 -6.72 -16.67
N GLY A 414 -14.60 -5.93 -16.96
CA GLY A 414 -14.48 -4.50 -17.23
C GLY A 414 -13.99 -3.73 -16.02
N LEU A 415 -14.49 -4.06 -14.83
CA LEU A 415 -14.05 -3.46 -13.56
C LEU A 415 -12.59 -3.83 -13.21
N ALA A 416 -12.17 -5.05 -13.48
CA ALA A 416 -10.78 -5.46 -13.32
C ALA A 416 -9.85 -4.79 -14.35
N LEU A 417 -10.32 -4.64 -15.59
CA LEU A 417 -9.59 -3.96 -16.66
C LEU A 417 -9.47 -2.45 -16.40
N SER A 418 -10.49 -1.81 -15.80
CA SER A 418 -10.44 -0.38 -15.47
C SER A 418 -9.27 -0.05 -14.53
N ILE A 419 -9.04 -0.85 -13.49
CA ILE A 419 -7.87 -0.73 -12.61
C ILE A 419 -6.57 -0.91 -13.40
N SER A 420 -6.49 -1.88 -14.29
CA SER A 420 -5.31 -2.13 -15.11
C SER A 420 -4.96 -0.94 -16.00
N ILE A 421 -5.96 -0.33 -16.62
CA ILE A 421 -5.83 0.91 -17.41
C ILE A 421 -5.40 2.06 -16.51
N ALA A 422 -6.08 2.28 -15.39
CA ALA A 422 -5.84 3.38 -14.48
C ALA A 422 -4.40 3.39 -13.95
N TYR A 423 -3.94 2.27 -13.42
CA TYR A 423 -2.56 2.16 -12.93
C TYR A 423 -1.52 2.25 -14.03
N THR A 424 -1.80 1.77 -15.24
CA THR A 424 -0.89 1.90 -16.37
C THR A 424 -0.76 3.37 -16.81
N VAL A 425 -1.87 4.10 -16.92
CA VAL A 425 -1.90 5.54 -17.21
C VAL A 425 -1.16 6.31 -16.12
N ALA A 426 -1.48 6.04 -14.86
CA ALA A 426 -0.85 6.70 -13.72
C ALA A 426 0.66 6.41 -13.63
N ALA A 427 1.10 5.19 -13.97
CA ALA A 427 2.51 4.82 -14.03
C ALA A 427 3.25 5.63 -15.11
N VAL A 428 2.67 5.75 -16.31
CA VAL A 428 3.24 6.55 -17.40
C VAL A 428 3.35 8.02 -17.00
N LEU A 429 2.30 8.58 -16.38
CA LEU A 429 2.31 9.96 -15.89
C LEU A 429 3.37 10.15 -14.79
N ALA A 430 3.44 9.26 -13.81
CA ALA A 430 4.42 9.33 -12.73
C ALA A 430 5.86 9.26 -13.25
N VAL A 431 6.16 8.37 -14.21
CA VAL A 431 7.47 8.27 -14.84
C VAL A 431 7.81 9.57 -15.61
N ARG A 432 6.84 10.16 -16.32
CA ARG A 432 7.04 11.46 -17.02
C ARG A 432 7.31 12.60 -16.05
N VAL A 433 6.54 12.71 -14.98
CA VAL A 433 6.71 13.75 -13.95
C VAL A 433 8.08 13.66 -13.29
N ILE A 434 8.52 12.46 -12.89
CA ILE A 434 9.83 12.25 -12.28
C ILE A 434 10.94 12.44 -13.33
N GLY A 435 10.74 11.99 -14.58
CA GLY A 435 11.67 12.17 -15.68
C GLY A 435 11.93 13.64 -16.05
N GLY A 436 10.92 14.51 -15.91
CA GLY A 436 11.04 15.96 -16.07
C GLY A 436 11.87 16.64 -14.97
N ARG A 437 11.89 16.05 -13.76
CA ARG A 437 12.69 16.57 -12.63
C ARG A 437 14.11 16.03 -12.57
N ILE A 438 14.29 14.81 -13.06
CA ILE A 438 15.57 14.10 -13.04
C ILE A 438 15.85 13.62 -14.46
N SER A 439 16.68 14.37 -15.19
CA SER A 439 17.02 14.01 -16.57
C SER A 439 17.61 12.60 -16.66
N GLY A 440 17.12 11.80 -17.64
CA GLY A 440 17.66 10.48 -17.96
C GLY A 440 17.08 9.28 -17.20
N VAL A 441 15.91 9.40 -16.59
CA VAL A 441 15.21 8.28 -15.92
C VAL A 441 14.70 7.21 -16.91
N GLY A 442 14.52 7.52 -18.20
CA GLY A 442 13.96 6.63 -19.23
C GLY A 442 14.94 6.19 -20.33
N GLY A 443 16.26 6.43 -20.20
CA GLY A 443 17.23 6.20 -21.26
C GLY A 443 17.56 4.71 -21.53
N GLU A 444 18.50 4.46 -22.46
CA GLU A 444 18.98 3.11 -22.86
C GLU A 444 19.32 2.18 -21.67
N ALA A 445 19.70 2.76 -20.54
CA ALA A 445 19.99 2.04 -19.32
C ALA A 445 18.78 1.25 -18.76
N LEU A 446 17.55 1.65 -19.09
CA LEU A 446 16.32 0.95 -18.70
C LEU A 446 15.79 0.07 -19.84
N VAL A 447 15.83 0.56 -21.07
CA VAL A 447 15.25 -0.11 -22.24
C VAL A 447 15.96 -1.42 -22.57
N ARG A 448 17.29 -1.44 -22.56
CA ARG A 448 18.08 -2.65 -22.89
C ARG A 448 17.80 -3.84 -21.93
N PRO A 449 17.82 -3.67 -20.59
CA PRO A 449 17.43 -4.74 -19.67
C PRO A 449 15.97 -5.19 -19.84
N LEU A 450 15.03 -4.26 -20.03
CA LEU A 450 13.61 -4.57 -20.20
C LEU A 450 13.35 -5.39 -21.47
N ARG A 451 14.07 -5.13 -22.56
CA ARG A 451 13.97 -5.95 -23.78
C ARG A 451 14.35 -7.40 -23.52
N ARG A 452 15.36 -7.67 -22.67
CA ARG A 452 15.73 -9.03 -22.28
C ARG A 452 14.65 -9.69 -21.45
N VAL A 453 14.10 -8.95 -20.48
CA VAL A 453 12.97 -9.41 -19.68
C VAL A 453 11.80 -9.77 -20.59
N ALA A 454 11.49 -8.92 -21.58
CA ALA A 454 10.40 -9.18 -22.53
C ALA A 454 10.64 -10.46 -23.35
N VAL A 455 11.85 -10.67 -23.87
CA VAL A 455 12.19 -11.89 -24.63
C VAL A 455 12.13 -13.13 -23.71
N ALA A 456 12.70 -13.07 -22.51
CA ALA A 456 12.64 -14.18 -21.56
C ALA A 456 11.22 -14.50 -21.13
N THR A 457 10.37 -13.47 -20.95
CA THR A 457 8.95 -13.62 -20.64
C THR A 457 8.17 -14.23 -21.79
N LEU A 458 8.48 -13.90 -23.04
CA LEU A 458 7.85 -14.50 -24.21
C LEU A 458 8.16 -16.01 -24.28
N VAL A 459 9.43 -16.40 -24.09
CA VAL A 459 9.83 -17.81 -24.04
C VAL A 459 9.15 -18.53 -22.88
N MET A 460 9.09 -17.89 -21.71
CA MET A 460 8.33 -18.39 -20.56
C MET A 460 6.85 -18.59 -20.90
N ALA A 461 6.22 -17.62 -21.55
CA ALA A 461 4.81 -17.70 -21.92
C ALA A 461 4.53 -18.91 -22.81
N VAL A 462 5.35 -19.12 -23.86
CA VAL A 462 5.24 -20.28 -24.75
C VAL A 462 5.41 -21.59 -23.96
N ALA A 463 6.44 -21.70 -23.12
CA ALA A 463 6.66 -22.89 -22.29
C ALA A 463 5.50 -23.17 -21.34
N THR A 464 4.92 -22.10 -20.72
CA THR A 464 3.78 -22.23 -19.81
C THR A 464 2.51 -22.68 -20.57
N VAL A 465 2.22 -22.09 -21.74
CA VAL A 465 1.07 -22.48 -22.56
C VAL A 465 1.21 -23.94 -23.00
N LEU A 466 2.37 -24.34 -23.51
CA LEU A 466 2.62 -25.74 -23.90
C LEU A 466 2.46 -26.69 -22.72
N ALA A 467 2.96 -26.35 -21.55
CA ALA A 467 2.82 -27.20 -20.36
C ALA A 467 1.35 -27.29 -19.87
N VAL A 468 0.56 -26.22 -19.99
CA VAL A 468 -0.87 -26.24 -19.68
C VAL A 468 -1.65 -27.10 -20.67
N SER A 469 -1.26 -27.13 -21.94
CA SER A 469 -1.95 -27.89 -22.99
C SER A 469 -1.63 -29.41 -22.99
N VAL A 470 -0.68 -29.88 -22.17
CA VAL A 470 -0.33 -31.33 -22.07
C VAL A 470 -1.45 -32.15 -21.43
N SER A 471 -2.32 -31.51 -20.62
CA SER A 471 -3.39 -32.21 -19.90
C SER A 471 -4.64 -31.32 -19.83
N ASP A 472 -5.80 -31.94 -20.03
CA ASP A 472 -7.12 -31.29 -19.87
C ASP A 472 -7.72 -31.52 -18.48
N ALA A 473 -6.87 -31.85 -17.49
CA ALA A 473 -7.30 -32.08 -16.13
C ALA A 473 -7.89 -30.80 -15.50
N ASP A 474 -9.16 -30.86 -15.07
CA ASP A 474 -9.92 -29.71 -14.56
C ASP A 474 -10.15 -29.75 -13.03
N HIS A 475 -9.75 -30.85 -12.34
CA HIS A 475 -9.98 -31.00 -10.89
C HIS A 475 -8.98 -31.94 -10.21
N GLY A 476 -8.90 -31.81 -8.90
CA GLY A 476 -8.14 -32.71 -8.02
C GLY A 476 -6.61 -32.66 -8.19
N ALA A 477 -5.95 -33.77 -7.88
CA ALA A 477 -4.48 -33.90 -7.93
C ALA A 477 -3.91 -33.73 -9.35
N ALA A 478 -4.68 -34.07 -10.38
CA ALA A 478 -4.26 -33.93 -11.78
C ALA A 478 -4.19 -32.44 -12.18
N LEU A 479 -5.16 -31.61 -11.77
CA LEU A 479 -5.11 -30.16 -11.96
C LEU A 479 -3.93 -29.54 -11.20
N LEU A 480 -3.68 -29.97 -9.96
CA LEU A 480 -2.50 -29.53 -9.20
C LEU A 480 -1.21 -29.85 -9.96
N GLY A 481 -1.07 -31.10 -10.47
CA GLY A 481 0.08 -31.50 -11.28
C GLY A 481 0.26 -30.65 -12.54
N ARG A 482 -0.83 -30.34 -13.24
CA ARG A 482 -0.87 -29.44 -14.41
C ARG A 482 -0.36 -28.02 -14.07
N VAL A 483 -0.87 -27.43 -13.00
CA VAL A 483 -0.46 -26.08 -12.56
C VAL A 483 1.01 -26.06 -12.12
N VAL A 484 1.44 -27.04 -11.34
CA VAL A 484 2.84 -27.16 -10.87
C VAL A 484 3.80 -27.36 -12.05
N LEU A 485 3.46 -28.23 -13.00
CA LEU A 485 4.26 -28.45 -14.22
C LEU A 485 4.39 -27.16 -15.03
N ALA A 486 3.29 -26.45 -15.24
CA ALA A 486 3.28 -25.20 -16.00
C ALA A 486 4.09 -24.10 -15.32
N LEU A 487 3.98 -23.96 -14.00
CA LEU A 487 4.79 -23.01 -13.22
C LEU A 487 6.28 -23.37 -13.28
N ALA A 488 6.64 -24.66 -13.14
CA ALA A 488 8.02 -25.11 -13.18
C ALA A 488 8.63 -24.93 -14.57
N ALA A 489 7.92 -25.36 -15.64
CA ALA A 489 8.35 -25.19 -17.03
C ALA A 489 8.55 -23.70 -17.38
N GLY A 490 7.59 -22.85 -17.01
CA GLY A 490 7.69 -21.42 -17.22
C GLY A 490 8.86 -20.79 -16.47
N ALA A 491 9.02 -21.09 -15.19
CA ALA A 491 10.12 -20.55 -14.38
C ALA A 491 11.49 -20.99 -14.91
N LEU A 492 11.65 -22.26 -15.26
CA LEU A 492 12.89 -22.78 -15.84
C LEU A 492 13.20 -22.11 -17.19
N ALA A 493 12.21 -21.98 -18.07
CA ALA A 493 12.36 -21.34 -19.36
C ALA A 493 12.76 -19.85 -19.21
N TYR A 494 12.15 -19.14 -18.26
CA TYR A 494 12.50 -17.74 -17.94
C TYR A 494 13.94 -17.62 -17.46
N VAL A 495 14.32 -18.39 -16.44
CA VAL A 495 15.66 -18.32 -15.83
C VAL A 495 16.73 -18.71 -16.86
N ALA A 496 16.53 -19.80 -17.60
CA ALA A 496 17.48 -20.26 -18.63
C ALA A 496 17.69 -19.17 -19.70
N THR A 497 16.61 -18.58 -20.20
CA THR A 497 16.68 -17.51 -21.22
C THR A 497 17.36 -16.25 -20.66
N ALA A 498 17.02 -15.85 -19.44
CA ALA A 498 17.62 -14.67 -18.79
C ALA A 498 19.13 -14.85 -18.58
N VAL A 499 19.58 -16.04 -18.18
CA VAL A 499 21.01 -16.38 -18.00
C VAL A 499 21.74 -16.38 -19.36
N VAL A 500 21.18 -16.97 -20.39
CA VAL A 500 21.78 -17.01 -21.74
C VAL A 500 21.93 -15.59 -22.31
N LEU A 501 20.89 -14.75 -22.21
CA LEU A 501 20.91 -13.38 -22.68
C LEU A 501 21.86 -12.50 -21.85
N GLY A 502 21.94 -12.70 -20.54
CA GLY A 502 22.87 -12.01 -19.64
C GLY A 502 24.32 -12.38 -19.92
N GLY A 503 24.62 -13.65 -20.14
CA GLY A 503 25.96 -14.15 -20.47
C GLY A 503 26.49 -13.64 -21.81
N ARG A 504 25.63 -13.54 -22.83
CA ARG A 504 26.00 -12.98 -24.16
C ARG A 504 26.46 -11.52 -24.08
N ASP A 505 25.83 -10.71 -23.24
CA ASP A 505 26.22 -9.29 -23.09
C ASP A 505 27.50 -9.12 -22.26
N ALA A 506 27.71 -9.97 -21.26
CA ALA A 506 28.96 -10.00 -20.52
C ALA A 506 30.13 -10.34 -21.43
N ARG A 507 29.95 -11.30 -22.37
CA ARG A 507 30.95 -11.64 -23.41
C ARG A 507 31.16 -10.49 -24.40
N ARG A 508 30.09 -9.85 -24.89
CA ARG A 508 30.19 -8.67 -25.79
C ARG A 508 30.86 -7.48 -25.11
N ALA A 509 30.57 -7.22 -23.83
CA ALA A 509 31.23 -6.16 -23.06
C ALA A 509 32.74 -6.45 -22.85
N ARG A 510 33.13 -7.72 -22.72
CA ARG A 510 34.54 -8.13 -22.68
C ARG A 510 35.22 -8.06 -24.05
N ALA A 511 34.53 -8.46 -25.12
CA ALA A 511 35.06 -8.40 -26.48
C ALA A 511 35.18 -6.97 -27.03
N GLY A 512 34.29 -6.05 -26.60
CA GLY A 512 34.34 -4.64 -26.94
C GLY A 512 35.39 -3.81 -26.18
N ARG A 513 35.94 -4.34 -25.08
CA ARG A 513 37.15 -3.80 -24.47
C ARG A 513 38.33 -4.31 -25.27
N ARG A 514 38.76 -3.51 -26.25
CA ARG A 514 40.06 -3.72 -26.92
C ARG A 514 41.13 -3.85 -25.81
N PRO A 515 42.01 -4.89 -25.87
CA PRO A 515 43.19 -4.92 -25.02
C PRO A 515 44.19 -3.91 -25.58
N GLY A 516 44.04 -2.66 -25.18
CA GLY A 516 44.87 -1.60 -25.69
C GLY A 516 44.79 -0.40 -24.79
N VAL A 517 45.79 -0.30 -23.99
CA VAL A 517 46.11 0.61 -22.90
C VAL A 517 45.77 0.01 -21.56
N LEU A 518 46.66 -0.84 -21.10
CA LEU A 518 46.95 -1.00 -19.69
C LEU A 518 47.12 0.42 -19.12
N ASP A 519 46.14 0.92 -18.38
CA ASP A 519 46.39 1.88 -17.31
C ASP A 519 47.37 1.20 -16.36
N ARG A 520 48.66 1.33 -16.69
CA ARG A 520 49.70 1.19 -15.68
C ARG A 520 49.31 2.18 -14.59
N PRO A 521 49.19 1.76 -13.33
CA PRO A 521 49.11 2.74 -12.28
C PRO A 521 50.31 3.65 -12.46
N ALA A 522 50.08 4.98 -12.54
CA ALA A 522 51.14 5.96 -12.65
C ALA A 522 52.17 5.60 -11.58
N PRO A 523 53.48 5.45 -11.92
CA PRO A 523 54.47 5.15 -10.93
C PRO A 523 54.40 6.27 -9.90
N TYR A 524 54.24 5.87 -8.65
CA TYR A 524 54.41 6.77 -7.50
C TYR A 524 55.78 7.48 -7.75
N ARG A 525 55.74 8.75 -8.17
CA ARG A 525 56.93 9.58 -8.16
C ARG A 525 57.31 9.77 -6.70
N GLU A 526 58.20 8.93 -6.22
CA GLU A 526 59.03 9.29 -5.09
C GLU A 526 59.71 10.61 -5.43
N ALA A 527 59.32 11.65 -4.76
CA ALA A 527 60.03 12.92 -4.77
C ALA A 527 61.35 12.71 -4.05
N THR A 528 62.37 12.26 -4.83
CA THR A 528 63.78 12.39 -4.38
C THR A 528 64.16 13.86 -4.55
N GLY A 529 63.86 14.65 -3.53
CA GLY A 529 64.43 15.97 -3.31
C GLY A 529 65.55 15.83 -2.31
N ALA A 530 66.77 15.78 -2.81
CA ALA A 530 67.95 16.01 -2.00
C ALA A 530 67.98 17.48 -1.52
N GLY A 531 68.05 17.69 -0.22
CA GLY A 531 68.30 18.95 0.46
C GLY A 531 68.68 18.70 1.91
N PRO A 532 69.53 19.49 2.54
CA PRO A 532 70.50 19.04 3.52
C PRO A 532 69.95 18.93 4.96
N GLU A 533 70.69 18.13 5.74
CA GLU A 533 70.67 17.88 7.14
C GLU A 533 70.12 18.96 8.07
N GLY A 534 69.22 18.55 8.97
CA GLY A 534 68.84 19.37 10.13
C GLY A 534 67.66 18.81 10.92
N ASP A 535 68.02 18.20 12.05
CA ASP A 535 67.27 18.12 13.30
C ASP A 535 66.13 17.11 13.47
N HIS A 536 66.46 16.00 14.11
CA HIS A 536 65.57 15.02 14.69
C HIS A 536 64.81 15.61 15.88
N ARG A 537 63.50 15.96 15.66
CA ARG A 537 62.53 16.03 16.76
C ARG A 537 61.37 15.09 16.47
N GLN A 538 61.29 14.07 17.31
CA GLN A 538 60.18 13.14 17.41
C GLN A 538 58.87 13.90 17.67
N VAL A 539 57.94 13.92 16.69
CA VAL A 539 56.57 14.35 16.91
C VAL A 539 55.76 13.15 17.38
N ARG A 540 55.42 13.12 18.66
CA ARG A 540 54.43 12.20 19.23
C ARG A 540 53.03 12.60 18.72
N PRO A 541 52.15 11.64 18.39
CA PRO A 541 50.76 11.95 18.06
C PRO A 541 50.04 12.45 19.32
N ALA A 542 49.33 13.57 19.20
CA ALA A 542 48.50 14.14 20.26
C ALA A 542 47.28 13.27 20.53
N PRO A 543 46.88 13.11 21.81
CA PRO A 543 45.68 12.38 22.16
C PRO A 543 44.42 13.19 21.81
N VAL A 544 43.40 12.49 21.25
CA VAL A 544 42.06 13.01 21.01
C VAL A 544 41.40 13.30 22.36
N ALA A 545 41.15 14.57 22.66
CA ALA A 545 40.41 15.00 23.83
C ALA A 545 38.90 14.89 23.61
N PRO A 546 38.15 14.51 24.65
CA PRO A 546 36.67 14.46 24.56
C PRO A 546 36.07 15.87 24.57
N PHE A 547 35.03 16.01 23.75
CA PHE A 547 34.19 17.19 23.69
C PHE A 547 33.53 17.45 25.06
N ARG A 548 33.99 18.48 25.78
CA ARG A 548 33.34 19.03 26.97
C ARG A 548 33.05 20.50 26.77
N ASP A 549 31.80 20.85 27.04
CA ASP A 549 31.19 22.12 27.32
C ASP A 549 32.13 23.36 27.41
N ARG A 550 31.82 24.35 26.56
CA ARG A 550 31.99 25.78 26.89
C ARG A 550 30.72 26.50 26.57
N LEU A 551 29.91 26.67 27.57
CA LEU A 551 29.03 27.81 27.78
C LEU A 551 29.85 28.79 28.63
N ASP A 552 29.61 30.07 28.37
CA ASP A 552 30.09 31.28 29.03
C ASP A 552 31.33 31.90 28.38
N ASP A 553 31.09 32.93 27.52
CA ASP A 553 31.44 34.32 27.78
C ASP A 553 31.28 35.20 26.53
N GLU A 554 30.48 36.24 26.72
CA GLU A 554 30.53 37.61 26.17
C GLU A 554 30.58 37.77 24.61
N GLY A 555 29.51 38.35 24.10
CA GLY A 555 29.45 38.92 22.76
C GLY A 555 28.02 39.32 22.35
N GLY A 556 27.57 40.51 22.81
CA GLY A 556 26.25 41.06 22.46
C GLY A 556 26.06 41.27 20.96
N PRO A 557 24.79 41.38 20.50
CA PRO A 557 24.44 41.51 19.08
C PRO A 557 24.90 42.84 18.49
N PRO A 558 25.23 42.92 17.18
CA PRO A 558 25.63 44.16 16.52
C PRO A 558 24.48 45.17 16.46
N PRO A 559 24.77 46.48 16.46
CA PRO A 559 23.76 47.53 16.57
C PRO A 559 22.89 47.65 15.31
N VAL A 560 21.58 47.72 15.53
CA VAL A 560 20.58 48.04 14.51
C VAL A 560 20.81 49.50 14.05
N ARG A 561 21.09 49.69 12.77
CA ARG A 561 21.10 51.01 12.12
C ARG A 561 19.67 51.54 12.07
N HIS A 562 19.39 52.55 12.91
CA HIS A 562 18.20 53.43 12.81
C HIS A 562 18.30 54.23 11.51
N LEU A 563 17.37 54.01 10.59
CA LEU A 563 17.05 54.96 9.53
C LEU A 563 16.21 56.06 10.12
N ARG A 564 16.67 57.29 9.95
CA ARG A 564 16.00 58.53 10.37
C ARG A 564 14.67 58.72 9.62
N PRO A 565 13.62 59.30 10.23
CA PRO A 565 12.43 59.76 9.51
C PRO A 565 12.77 61.03 8.73
N VAL A 566 12.26 61.09 7.52
CA VAL A 566 12.24 62.31 6.69
C VAL A 566 10.99 63.10 7.07
N ASP A 567 11.21 64.25 7.67
CA ASP A 567 10.21 65.32 7.82
C ASP A 567 9.90 65.94 6.44
N SER A 568 8.66 66.05 6.10
CA SER A 568 8.16 67.08 5.19
C SER A 568 6.76 67.54 5.60
N GLU A 569 6.76 68.66 6.30
CA GLU A 569 5.62 69.57 6.38
C GLU A 569 5.30 70.15 5.00
N SER A 570 4.01 70.23 4.69
CA SER A 570 3.28 71.32 3.99
C SER A 570 1.80 70.90 4.00
N ARG A 571 1.00 71.43 4.82
CA ARG A 571 0.17 72.66 4.82
C ARG A 571 -0.74 72.80 3.61
N VAL A 572 -2.04 73.01 4.00
CA VAL A 572 -3.12 73.86 3.37
C VAL A 572 -3.89 73.09 2.27
N ASP A 573 -5.24 73.07 2.20
CA ASP A 573 -6.33 73.92 2.71
C ASP A 573 -7.63 73.12 2.83
N GLU A 574 -8.52 73.70 3.69
CA GLU A 574 -9.96 73.47 3.81
C GLU A 574 -10.71 73.78 2.51
N GLU A 575 -11.80 73.07 2.26
CA GLU A 575 -13.12 73.59 1.89
C GLU A 575 -14.14 72.45 1.82
N ASP A 576 -15.02 72.44 2.74
CA ASP A 576 -16.48 72.56 2.73
C ASP A 576 -17.26 71.96 1.57
N VAL A 577 -18.32 71.21 1.92
CA VAL A 577 -19.72 71.40 1.59
C VAL A 577 -20.56 70.14 1.47
N HIS A 578 -21.47 69.97 2.40
CA HIS A 578 -22.83 69.37 2.34
C HIS A 578 -23.10 67.91 1.93
N GLY A 579 -23.71 67.25 2.90
CA GLY A 579 -24.66 66.16 2.64
C GLY A 579 -25.99 66.71 2.00
N PRO A 580 -26.99 65.88 1.74
CA PRO A 580 -27.63 64.95 2.69
C PRO A 580 -28.06 63.58 2.09
N GLY A 581 -28.45 62.68 2.98
CA GLY A 581 -29.23 61.49 2.64
C GLY A 581 -30.74 61.87 2.40
N PRO A 582 -31.71 60.94 2.48
CA PRO A 582 -31.73 59.47 2.44
C PRO A 582 -32.82 58.94 1.45
N GLY A 583 -33.00 57.61 1.33
CA GLY A 583 -34.23 57.04 0.69
C GLY A 583 -33.99 55.61 0.15
N SER A 584 -34.35 54.62 0.93
CA SER A 584 -35.50 53.70 0.86
C SER A 584 -35.88 53.10 -0.51
N HIS A 585 -36.23 51.79 -0.41
CA HIS A 585 -37.01 50.94 -1.32
C HIS A 585 -36.19 50.15 -2.38
N ARG A 586 -36.10 48.87 -2.29
CA ARG A 586 -36.91 47.67 -2.19
C ARG A 586 -36.02 46.46 -2.00
#